data_472f115f9b5c83e59d29aa6d6dc9f0e3
#
_entry.id   472f115f9b5c83e59d29aa6d6dc9f0e3
#
_cell.length_a   1.000
_cell.length_b   1.000
_cell.length_c   1.000
_cell.angle_alpha   90.00
_cell.angle_beta   90.00
_cell.angle_gamma   90.00
#
_symmetry.space_group_name_H-M   'P 1'
#
loop_
_entity.id
_entity.type
_entity.pdbx_description
1 polymer ?
#
loop_
_entity_poly.entity_id
_entity_poly.type
_entity_poly.pdbx_seq_one_letter_code
_entity_poly.pdbx_strand_id
1 'polypeptide(L)'
;MPSPLARPAVMMVLAVAGMCLADSAHASDGPDTAYGRIDGDISASAALGGAFGPRGARGALDLRLRYLWTAGLFATYEDGPLLGSPAEPRRALAAGVELRPLFFAKWLQGKESGNAYLDLTVDSFSLELGAVFLQPAGSQFASKPGLQAGIGFQVPIFPRVTGPLVGLHGGARWSNGALGGRDIDSASDRALFLLVTIGWQQVFGAHVVDFGDSAP
;
A
#
# COMPACT_ATOMS: atom_id res chain seq x y z
N MET A 1 -19.09 -18.93 -23.15
CA MET A 1 -19.13 -19.14 -21.68
C MET A 1 -18.11 -18.19 -21.08
N PRO A 2 -18.48 -17.27 -20.19
CA PRO A 2 -17.49 -16.39 -19.54
C PRO A 2 -16.58 -17.21 -18.64
N SER A 3 -15.26 -16.93 -18.70
CA SER A 3 -14.26 -17.67 -17.95
C SER A 3 -14.51 -17.49 -16.45
N PRO A 4 -14.29 -18.51 -15.62
CA PRO A 4 -14.52 -18.44 -14.17
C PRO A 4 -13.61 -17.42 -13.44
N LEU A 5 -12.61 -16.87 -14.11
CA LEU A 5 -11.68 -15.86 -13.59
C LEU A 5 -12.21 -14.41 -13.65
N ALA A 6 -13.29 -14.15 -14.41
CA ALA A 6 -13.84 -12.80 -14.50
C ALA A 6 -14.67 -12.39 -13.25
N ARG A 7 -15.16 -13.34 -12.48
CA ARG A 7 -16.02 -13.07 -11.32
C ARG A 7 -15.33 -12.36 -10.14
N PRO A 8 -14.12 -12.75 -9.69
CA PRO A 8 -13.48 -12.03 -8.59
C PRO A 8 -13.04 -10.61 -8.96
N ALA A 9 -12.61 -10.38 -10.21
CA ALA A 9 -12.20 -9.04 -10.65
C ALA A 9 -13.36 -8.04 -10.68
N VAL A 10 -14.56 -8.48 -11.09
CA VAL A 10 -15.76 -7.62 -11.11
C VAL A 10 -16.25 -7.30 -9.71
N MET A 11 -16.21 -8.25 -8.79
CA MET A 11 -16.58 -8.00 -7.39
C MET A 11 -15.62 -7.01 -6.71
N MET A 12 -14.36 -7.05 -7.05
CA MET A 12 -13.32 -6.19 -6.48
C MET A 12 -13.41 -4.75 -7.00
N VAL A 13 -13.73 -4.56 -8.27
CA VAL A 13 -13.99 -3.23 -8.85
C VAL A 13 -15.23 -2.59 -8.22
N LEU A 14 -16.26 -3.36 -7.92
CA LEU A 14 -17.46 -2.89 -7.23
C LEU A 14 -17.19 -2.50 -5.76
N ALA A 15 -16.29 -3.20 -5.07
CA ALA A 15 -15.89 -2.84 -3.71
C ALA A 15 -15.09 -1.53 -3.66
N VAL A 16 -14.20 -1.30 -4.62
CA VAL A 16 -13.44 -0.04 -4.76
C VAL A 16 -14.38 1.12 -5.12
N ALA A 17 -15.34 0.91 -6.02
CA ALA A 17 -16.35 1.91 -6.38
C ALA A 17 -17.26 2.26 -5.18
N GLY A 18 -17.58 1.27 -4.33
CA GLY A 18 -18.36 1.49 -3.10
C GLY A 18 -17.63 2.37 -2.07
N MET A 19 -16.31 2.28 -1.96
CA MET A 19 -15.52 3.16 -1.11
C MET A 19 -15.51 4.62 -1.57
N CYS A 20 -15.62 4.87 -2.88
CA CYS A 20 -15.66 6.23 -3.43
C CYS A 20 -16.98 6.96 -3.19
N LEU A 21 -18.04 6.25 -2.79
CA LEU A 21 -19.38 6.81 -2.56
C LEU A 21 -19.70 7.04 -1.08
N ALA A 22 -18.78 6.72 -0.16
CA ALA A 22 -18.93 7.06 1.24
C ALA A 22 -18.88 8.58 1.39
N ASP A 23 -20.01 9.17 1.79
CA ASP A 23 -20.15 10.61 2.03
C ASP A 23 -19.01 11.12 2.90
N SER A 24 -18.39 12.18 2.43
CA SER A 24 -17.35 12.91 3.16
C SER A 24 -17.94 13.39 4.47
N ALA A 25 -17.54 12.80 5.58
CA ALA A 25 -17.69 13.44 6.87
C ALA A 25 -17.07 14.83 6.74
N HIS A 26 -17.84 15.87 6.96
CA HIS A 26 -17.41 17.25 6.86
C HIS A 26 -16.32 17.48 7.92
N ALA A 27 -15.07 17.39 7.50
CA ALA A 27 -13.98 17.93 8.28
C ALA A 27 -14.14 19.45 8.29
N SER A 28 -14.08 20.03 9.48
CA SER A 28 -14.19 21.49 9.67
C SER A 28 -13.10 22.21 8.90
N ASP A 29 -13.47 23.24 8.13
CA ASP A 29 -12.58 24.14 7.39
C ASP A 29 -11.77 25.05 8.35
N GLY A 30 -11.02 24.48 9.30
CA GLY A 30 -10.00 25.20 10.04
C GLY A 30 -8.76 25.42 9.17
N PRO A 31 -7.94 26.45 9.40
CA PRO A 31 -6.64 26.59 8.75
C PRO A 31 -5.69 25.53 9.30
N ASP A 32 -5.89 24.30 8.87
CA ASP A 32 -5.15 23.15 9.36
C ASP A 32 -3.91 22.94 8.48
N THR A 33 -2.74 23.24 9.04
CA THR A 33 -1.43 22.96 8.44
C THR A 33 -1.17 21.44 8.29
N ALA A 34 -2.04 20.59 8.85
CA ALA A 34 -1.94 19.15 8.72
C ALA A 34 -2.53 18.61 7.41
N TYR A 35 -3.14 19.45 6.58
CA TYR A 35 -3.72 19.11 5.27
C TYR A 35 -4.72 17.94 5.34
N GLY A 36 -5.44 17.80 6.45
CA GLY A 36 -6.41 16.74 6.71
C GLY A 36 -5.81 15.41 7.22
N ARG A 37 -4.52 15.38 7.59
CA ARG A 37 -3.88 14.15 8.13
C ARG A 37 -4.40 13.73 9.49
N ILE A 38 -4.90 14.69 10.26
CA ILE A 38 -5.45 14.48 11.60
C ILE A 38 -6.98 14.67 11.67
N ASP A 39 -7.65 14.83 10.53
CA ASP A 39 -9.12 14.90 10.45
C ASP A 39 -9.79 13.57 10.84
N GLY A 40 -9.00 12.54 11.00
CA GLY A 40 -9.41 11.23 11.48
C GLY A 40 -8.22 10.38 11.87
N ASP A 41 -8.46 9.40 12.70
CA ASP A 41 -7.45 8.50 13.25
C ASP A 41 -7.16 7.30 12.37
N ILE A 42 -8.03 6.96 11.42
CA ILE A 42 -7.82 5.86 10.47
C ILE A 42 -7.81 6.37 9.03
N SER A 43 -6.82 5.97 8.26
CA SER A 43 -6.83 6.16 6.81
C SER A 43 -6.77 4.81 6.08
N ALA A 44 -7.64 4.65 5.08
CA ALA A 44 -7.64 3.49 4.20
C ALA A 44 -7.34 3.91 2.77
N SER A 45 -6.56 3.12 2.04
CA SER A 45 -6.32 3.34 0.62
C SER A 45 -6.43 2.04 -0.17
N ALA A 46 -6.94 2.16 -1.41
CA ALA A 46 -7.00 1.08 -2.38
C ALA A 46 -6.49 1.60 -3.73
N ALA A 47 -5.57 0.87 -4.34
CA ALA A 47 -4.93 1.28 -5.57
C ALA A 47 -4.69 0.09 -6.52
N LEU A 48 -4.74 0.37 -7.81
CA LEU A 48 -4.45 -0.59 -8.88
C LEU A 48 -3.25 -0.10 -9.69
N GLY A 49 -2.49 -1.03 -10.26
CA GLY A 49 -1.33 -0.66 -11.07
C GLY A 49 -0.54 -1.82 -11.60
N GLY A 50 0.77 -1.62 -11.68
CA GLY A 50 1.73 -2.61 -12.15
C GLY A 50 2.85 -2.85 -11.15
N ALA A 51 3.21 -4.11 -11.00
CA ALA A 51 4.42 -4.54 -10.31
C ALA A 51 5.46 -4.97 -11.35
N PHE A 52 6.62 -4.36 -11.28
CA PHE A 52 7.74 -4.57 -12.20
C PHE A 52 8.89 -5.22 -11.46
N GLY A 53 9.50 -6.19 -12.10
CA GLY A 53 10.68 -6.87 -11.59
C GLY A 53 11.60 -7.30 -12.71
N PRO A 54 12.79 -7.83 -12.41
CA PRO A 54 13.76 -8.27 -13.42
C PRO A 54 13.22 -9.31 -14.40
N ARG A 55 12.10 -9.96 -14.04
CA ARG A 55 11.52 -11.08 -14.78
C ARG A 55 10.06 -10.86 -15.15
N GLY A 56 9.72 -9.66 -15.59
CA GLY A 56 8.42 -9.34 -16.13
C GLY A 56 7.58 -8.44 -15.26
N ALA A 57 6.45 -8.05 -15.82
CA ALA A 57 5.48 -7.17 -15.21
C ALA A 57 4.19 -7.93 -14.86
N ARG A 58 3.59 -7.56 -13.74
CA ARG A 58 2.32 -8.11 -13.22
C ARG A 58 1.34 -6.98 -12.97
N GLY A 59 0.05 -7.24 -13.14
CA GLY A 59 -0.99 -6.37 -12.60
C GLY A 59 -0.95 -6.42 -11.08
N ALA A 60 -1.25 -5.32 -10.40
CA ALA A 60 -1.18 -5.23 -8.97
C ALA A 60 -2.40 -4.53 -8.37
N LEU A 61 -2.81 -5.02 -7.21
CA LEU A 61 -3.72 -4.37 -6.28
C LEU A 61 -2.95 -4.09 -5.00
N ASP A 62 -3.06 -2.87 -4.48
CA ASP A 62 -2.44 -2.44 -3.24
C ASP A 62 -3.51 -1.89 -2.29
N LEU A 63 -3.56 -2.43 -1.08
CA LEU A 63 -4.50 -2.06 -0.02
C LEU A 63 -3.70 -1.65 1.21
N ARG A 64 -4.08 -0.53 1.84
CA ARG A 64 -3.42 -0.04 3.04
C ARG A 64 -4.42 0.48 4.05
N LEU A 65 -4.14 0.21 5.32
CA LEU A 65 -4.90 0.70 6.47
C LEU A 65 -3.91 1.28 7.48
N ARG A 66 -4.08 2.54 7.89
CA ARG A 66 -3.14 3.24 8.75
C ARG A 66 -3.84 3.85 9.94
N TYR A 67 -3.10 3.95 11.03
CA TYR A 67 -3.52 4.62 12.23
C TYR A 67 -2.68 5.88 12.46
N LEU A 68 -3.36 7.01 12.71
CA LEU A 68 -2.77 8.34 12.93
C LEU A 68 -1.67 8.70 11.93
N TRP A 69 -1.78 8.26 10.68
CA TRP A 69 -0.82 8.51 9.61
C TRP A 69 0.63 8.02 9.88
N THR A 70 0.87 7.32 10.98
CA THR A 70 2.22 6.94 11.46
C THR A 70 2.61 5.51 11.14
N ALA A 71 1.68 4.59 11.35
CA ALA A 71 1.88 3.16 11.17
C ALA A 71 0.64 2.51 10.58
N GLY A 72 0.81 1.37 9.93
CA GLY A 72 -0.32 0.68 9.33
C GLY A 72 -0.01 -0.73 8.86
N LEU A 73 -1.00 -1.29 8.21
CA LEU A 73 -0.95 -2.58 7.54
C LEU A 73 -1.01 -2.36 6.03
N PHE A 74 -0.31 -3.20 5.30
CA PHE A 74 -0.46 -3.27 3.85
C PHE A 74 -0.76 -4.69 3.40
N ALA A 75 -1.47 -4.79 2.26
CA ALA A 75 -1.67 -6.04 1.54
C ALA A 75 -1.56 -5.76 0.04
N THR A 76 -0.70 -6.50 -0.66
CA THR A 76 -0.47 -6.36 -2.09
C THR A 76 -0.70 -7.70 -2.78
N TYR A 77 -1.53 -7.71 -3.81
CA TYR A 77 -1.73 -8.88 -4.67
C TYR A 77 -1.27 -8.57 -6.09
N GLU A 78 -0.48 -9.46 -6.67
CA GLU A 78 0.04 -9.33 -8.02
C GLU A 78 -0.32 -10.57 -8.85
N ASP A 79 -0.75 -10.36 -10.10
CA ASP A 79 -1.03 -11.43 -11.06
C ASP A 79 -0.46 -11.07 -12.43
N GLY A 80 0.24 -11.99 -13.04
CA GLY A 80 0.90 -11.76 -14.32
C GLY A 80 0.64 -12.84 -15.35
N PRO A 81 1.08 -12.58 -16.57
CA PRO A 81 1.82 -11.40 -17.06
C PRO A 81 0.92 -10.20 -17.38
N LEU A 82 1.40 -8.99 -17.15
CA LEU A 82 0.67 -7.75 -17.51
C LEU A 82 0.85 -7.40 -19.01
N LEU A 83 2.03 -7.62 -19.56
CA LEU A 83 2.42 -7.15 -20.90
C LEU A 83 2.83 -8.31 -21.84
N GLY A 84 2.20 -9.48 -21.73
CA GLY A 84 2.42 -10.61 -22.63
C GLY A 84 3.76 -11.35 -22.47
N SER A 85 4.69 -10.83 -21.68
CA SER A 85 5.95 -11.52 -21.34
C SER A 85 5.77 -12.45 -20.16
N PRO A 86 6.42 -13.61 -20.13
CA PRO A 86 6.40 -14.47 -18.95
C PRO A 86 6.80 -13.69 -17.70
N ALA A 87 6.01 -13.78 -16.64
CA ALA A 87 6.33 -13.19 -15.36
C ALA A 87 6.69 -14.28 -14.35
N GLU A 88 7.85 -14.12 -13.71
CA GLU A 88 8.31 -15.05 -12.67
C GLU A 88 8.66 -14.27 -11.39
N PRO A 89 8.03 -14.54 -10.26
CA PRO A 89 6.90 -15.45 -10.07
C PRO A 89 5.63 -14.98 -10.80
N ARG A 90 4.75 -15.90 -11.15
CA ARG A 90 3.48 -15.54 -11.82
C ARG A 90 2.58 -14.70 -10.94
N ARG A 91 2.45 -15.09 -9.66
CA ARG A 91 1.66 -14.37 -8.66
C ARG A 91 2.47 -14.11 -7.40
N ALA A 92 2.15 -13.02 -6.73
CA ALA A 92 2.66 -12.71 -5.42
C ALA A 92 1.53 -12.17 -4.54
N LEU A 93 1.49 -12.62 -3.30
CA LEU A 93 0.62 -12.08 -2.25
C LEU A 93 1.53 -11.66 -1.10
N ALA A 94 1.56 -10.39 -0.78
CA ALA A 94 2.32 -9.87 0.35
C ALA A 94 1.39 -9.17 1.34
N ALA A 95 1.69 -9.30 2.63
CA ALA A 95 1.01 -8.57 3.68
C ALA A 95 2.00 -8.27 4.82
N GLY A 96 1.85 -7.12 5.45
CA GLY A 96 2.78 -6.71 6.50
C GLY A 96 2.42 -5.39 7.15
N VAL A 97 3.42 -4.81 7.76
CA VAL A 97 3.34 -3.53 8.46
C VAL A 97 4.10 -2.46 7.69
N GLU A 98 3.61 -1.23 7.77
CA GLU A 98 4.31 -0.03 7.29
C GLU A 98 4.48 0.97 8.43
N LEU A 99 5.59 1.72 8.40
CA LEU A 99 5.89 2.81 9.30
C LEU A 99 6.22 4.06 8.49
N ARG A 100 5.74 5.23 8.92
CA ARG A 100 6.00 6.55 8.31
C ARG A 100 6.86 7.41 9.24
N PRO A 101 8.17 7.20 9.28
CA PRO A 101 9.05 7.84 10.26
C PRO A 101 9.17 9.34 10.06
N LEU A 102 9.08 9.83 8.81
CA LEU A 102 9.25 11.25 8.52
C LEU A 102 8.06 12.08 8.99
N PHE A 103 6.83 11.59 8.81
CA PHE A 103 5.65 12.25 9.36
C PHE A 103 5.77 12.39 10.88
N PHE A 104 6.08 11.30 11.58
CA PHE A 104 6.22 11.32 13.02
C PHE A 104 7.28 12.31 13.51
N ALA A 105 8.45 12.32 12.85
CA ALA A 105 9.53 13.24 13.19
C ALA A 105 9.18 14.71 12.97
N LYS A 106 8.49 15.04 11.86
CA LYS A 106 8.03 16.40 11.55
C LYS A 106 6.93 16.86 12.51
N TRP A 107 5.97 15.99 12.78
CA TRP A 107 4.87 16.26 13.69
C TRP A 107 5.37 16.60 15.11
N LEU A 108 6.32 15.82 15.64
CA LEU A 108 6.94 16.11 16.93
C LEU A 108 7.69 17.44 16.98
N GLN A 109 8.19 17.91 15.84
CA GLN A 109 8.97 19.16 15.75
C GLN A 109 8.12 20.37 15.33
N GLY A 110 6.84 20.17 14.98
CA GLY A 110 5.98 21.22 14.46
C GLY A 110 6.49 21.88 13.18
N LYS A 111 7.25 21.13 12.36
CA LYS A 111 7.90 21.63 11.13
C LYS A 111 7.09 21.26 9.90
N GLU A 112 6.40 22.23 9.36
CA GLU A 112 5.76 22.14 8.04
C GLU A 112 6.46 23.09 7.07
N SER A 113 6.56 22.72 5.78
CA SER A 113 7.21 23.57 4.76
C SER A 113 6.28 24.67 4.25
N GLY A 114 4.97 24.56 4.50
CA GLY A 114 3.93 25.41 3.93
C GLY A 114 3.54 25.03 2.49
N ASN A 115 4.16 24.01 1.90
CA ASN A 115 3.80 23.45 0.60
C ASN A 115 3.12 22.11 0.79
N ALA A 116 1.79 22.04 0.64
CA ALA A 116 1.00 20.85 0.87
C ALA A 116 1.47 19.63 0.08
N TYR A 117 1.84 19.78 -1.19
CA TYR A 117 2.34 18.65 -2.00
C TYR A 117 3.66 18.10 -1.47
N LEU A 118 4.58 19.00 -1.12
CA LEU A 118 5.89 18.59 -0.59
C LEU A 118 5.72 17.90 0.77
N ASP A 119 4.95 18.50 1.66
CA ASP A 119 4.71 17.97 2.99
C ASP A 119 4.01 16.61 2.93
N LEU A 120 2.92 16.47 2.19
CA LEU A 120 2.20 15.21 2.03
C LEU A 120 3.06 14.13 1.36
N THR A 121 3.88 14.48 0.36
CA THR A 121 4.77 13.54 -0.31
C THR A 121 5.88 13.04 0.62
N VAL A 122 6.55 13.96 1.31
CA VAL A 122 7.63 13.60 2.25
C VAL A 122 7.08 12.77 3.41
N ASP A 123 5.94 13.16 3.96
CA ASP A 123 5.31 12.45 5.09
C ASP A 123 4.72 11.10 4.68
N SER A 124 4.52 10.87 3.38
CA SER A 124 4.09 9.58 2.85
C SER A 124 5.21 8.55 2.77
N PHE A 125 6.48 8.96 2.95
CA PHE A 125 7.60 8.02 2.99
C PHE A 125 7.34 6.93 4.01
N SER A 126 7.37 5.68 3.57
CA SER A 126 7.11 4.51 4.39
C SER A 126 8.24 3.49 4.32
N LEU A 127 8.49 2.84 5.44
CA LEU A 127 9.27 1.61 5.55
C LEU A 127 8.31 0.45 5.65
N GLU A 128 8.52 -0.59 4.85
CA GLU A 128 7.61 -1.71 4.72
C GLU A 128 8.30 -3.03 5.05
N LEU A 129 7.65 -3.84 5.88
CA LEU A 129 8.14 -5.17 6.23
C LEU A 129 6.95 -6.14 6.29
N GLY A 130 7.04 -7.27 5.59
CA GLY A 130 5.92 -8.21 5.53
C GLY A 130 6.30 -9.62 5.11
N ALA A 131 5.32 -10.49 5.22
CA ALA A 131 5.36 -11.84 4.66
C ALA A 131 4.97 -11.81 3.18
N VAL A 132 5.58 -12.65 2.36
CA VAL A 132 5.24 -12.80 0.94
C VAL A 132 5.06 -14.27 0.58
N PHE A 133 3.97 -14.58 -0.11
CA PHE A 133 3.71 -15.87 -0.74
C PHE A 133 3.90 -15.73 -2.24
N LEU A 134 4.84 -16.49 -2.80
CA LEU A 134 5.15 -16.47 -4.22
C LEU A 134 4.57 -17.71 -4.90
N GLN A 135 4.02 -17.52 -6.09
CA GLN A 135 3.55 -18.62 -6.95
C GLN A 135 4.37 -18.62 -8.23
N PRO A 136 5.30 -19.59 -8.40
CA PRO A 136 6.00 -19.82 -9.67
C PRO A 136 5.04 -20.20 -10.78
N ALA A 137 5.43 -20.00 -12.04
CA ALA A 137 4.65 -20.42 -13.18
C ALA A 137 4.44 -21.94 -13.17
N GLY A 138 3.19 -22.37 -13.39
CA GLY A 138 2.82 -23.81 -13.44
C GLY A 138 2.72 -24.50 -12.09
N SER A 139 2.87 -23.80 -10.96
CA SER A 139 2.77 -24.34 -9.61
C SER A 139 1.69 -23.66 -8.76
N GLN A 140 1.52 -24.09 -7.52
CA GLN A 140 0.67 -23.45 -6.51
C GLN A 140 1.45 -22.39 -5.71
N PHE A 141 0.74 -21.59 -4.92
CA PHE A 141 1.38 -20.73 -3.94
C PHE A 141 2.27 -21.51 -2.99
N ALA A 142 3.40 -20.93 -2.65
CA ALA A 142 4.29 -21.51 -1.63
C ALA A 142 3.52 -21.74 -0.32
N SER A 143 3.71 -22.88 0.30
CA SER A 143 3.06 -23.24 1.57
C SER A 143 3.62 -22.49 2.78
N LYS A 144 4.81 -21.90 2.64
CA LYS A 144 5.48 -21.13 3.69
C LYS A 144 5.77 -19.72 3.18
N PRO A 145 5.55 -18.70 4.02
CA PRO A 145 5.84 -17.33 3.64
C PRO A 145 7.36 -17.09 3.51
N GLY A 146 7.70 -16.23 2.58
CA GLY A 146 8.98 -15.54 2.51
C GLY A 146 8.92 -14.19 3.21
N LEU A 147 9.93 -13.36 2.99
CA LEU A 147 10.06 -12.01 3.53
C LEU A 147 9.99 -10.99 2.40
N GLN A 148 9.30 -9.89 2.63
CA GLN A 148 9.35 -8.67 1.81
C GLN A 148 9.81 -7.51 2.69
N ALA A 149 10.78 -6.74 2.18
CA ALA A 149 11.18 -5.47 2.78
C ALA A 149 11.24 -4.40 1.69
N GLY A 150 10.77 -3.20 1.99
CA GLY A 150 10.66 -2.14 1.00
C GLY A 150 10.53 -0.75 1.59
N ILE A 151 10.49 0.20 0.69
CA ILE A 151 10.19 1.61 0.94
C ILE A 151 9.05 2.03 0.01
N GLY A 152 8.28 3.03 0.42
CA GLY A 152 7.19 3.55 -0.37
C GLY A 152 7.02 5.05 -0.26
N PHE A 153 6.35 5.59 -1.29
CA PHE A 153 5.86 6.97 -1.34
C PHE A 153 4.45 6.96 -1.90
N GLN A 154 3.62 7.88 -1.43
CA GLN A 154 2.29 8.14 -1.98
C GLN A 154 2.13 9.63 -2.25
N VAL A 155 2.07 9.97 -3.53
CA VAL A 155 1.93 11.36 -3.99
C VAL A 155 0.45 11.65 -4.20
N PRO A 156 -0.15 12.58 -3.46
CA PRO A 156 -1.54 12.97 -3.70
C PRO A 156 -1.64 13.74 -5.02
N ILE A 157 -2.71 13.50 -5.78
CA ILE A 157 -2.97 14.27 -7.02
C ILE A 157 -3.50 15.67 -6.69
N PHE A 158 -4.22 15.81 -5.59
CA PHE A 158 -4.64 17.11 -5.05
C PHE A 158 -3.95 17.35 -3.70
N PRO A 159 -3.78 18.61 -3.26
CA PRO A 159 -3.08 18.95 -2.02
C PRO A 159 -3.92 18.65 -0.77
N ARG A 160 -4.45 17.45 -0.70
CA ARG A 160 -5.30 16.93 0.38
C ARG A 160 -4.98 15.46 0.63
N VAL A 161 -5.16 15.02 1.86
CA VAL A 161 -4.96 13.62 2.26
C VAL A 161 -6.04 12.71 1.67
N THR A 162 -7.30 13.12 1.74
CA THR A 162 -8.41 12.38 1.12
C THR A 162 -8.46 12.70 -0.37
N GLY A 163 -8.43 11.68 -1.21
CA GLY A 163 -8.51 11.84 -2.64
C GLY A 163 -7.66 10.85 -3.45
N PRO A 164 -7.53 11.11 -4.75
CA PRO A 164 -6.74 10.26 -5.64
C PRO A 164 -5.24 10.46 -5.37
N LEU A 165 -4.49 9.35 -5.48
CA LEU A 165 -3.05 9.31 -5.25
C LEU A 165 -2.32 8.42 -6.26
N VAL A 166 -1.03 8.66 -6.40
CA VAL A 166 -0.09 7.78 -7.09
C VAL A 166 0.83 7.15 -6.05
N GLY A 167 0.88 5.82 -6.01
CA GLY A 167 1.76 5.05 -5.15
C GLY A 167 3.01 4.59 -5.91
N LEU A 168 4.16 4.71 -5.27
CA LEU A 168 5.44 4.19 -5.74
C LEU A 168 6.08 3.42 -4.59
N HIS A 169 6.24 2.11 -4.75
CA HIS A 169 6.81 1.25 -3.72
C HIS A 169 7.88 0.36 -4.34
N GLY A 170 8.98 0.16 -3.66
CA GLY A 170 10.05 -0.67 -4.15
C GLY A 170 10.81 -1.37 -3.03
N GLY A 171 11.39 -2.51 -3.34
CA GLY A 171 12.11 -3.27 -2.34
C GLY A 171 12.61 -4.62 -2.83
N ALA A 172 12.84 -5.49 -1.88
CA ALA A 172 13.33 -6.84 -2.12
C ALA A 172 12.42 -7.88 -1.47
N ARG A 173 12.36 -9.03 -2.10
CA ARG A 173 11.63 -10.22 -1.66
C ARG A 173 12.56 -11.42 -1.59
N TRP A 174 12.34 -12.23 -0.59
CA TRP A 174 13.04 -13.51 -0.39
C TRP A 174 12.00 -14.60 -0.21
N SER A 175 12.11 -15.69 -0.95
CA SER A 175 11.30 -16.88 -0.70
C SER A 175 11.67 -17.52 0.65
N ASN A 176 10.81 -18.39 1.17
CA ASN A 176 11.14 -19.18 2.36
C ASN A 176 12.40 -20.04 2.15
N GLY A 177 12.61 -20.55 0.94
CA GLY A 177 13.80 -21.29 0.59
C GLY A 177 15.07 -20.45 0.71
N ALA A 178 15.06 -19.20 0.16
CA ALA A 178 16.18 -18.28 0.24
C ALA A 178 16.53 -17.89 1.68
N LEU A 179 15.53 -17.76 2.57
CA LEU A 179 15.73 -17.51 3.98
C LEU A 179 16.33 -18.69 4.73
N GLY A 180 16.01 -19.91 4.29
CA GLY A 180 16.52 -21.15 4.89
C GLY A 180 17.94 -21.55 4.46
N GLY A 181 18.63 -20.71 3.70
CA GLY A 181 20.02 -20.97 3.27
C GLY A 181 20.18 -22.16 2.32
N ARG A 182 19.11 -22.61 1.67
CA ARG A 182 19.20 -23.64 0.63
C ARG A 182 19.85 -23.01 -0.60
N ASP A 183 20.76 -23.73 -1.23
CA ASP A 183 21.33 -23.35 -2.54
C ASP A 183 20.20 -23.32 -3.57
N ILE A 184 19.77 -22.13 -3.91
CA ILE A 184 18.61 -21.92 -4.76
C ILE A 184 19.06 -21.05 -5.92
N ASP A 185 19.27 -21.70 -7.04
CA ASP A 185 19.62 -21.09 -8.33
C ASP A 185 18.40 -20.40 -9.00
N SER A 186 17.24 -20.40 -8.37
CA SER A 186 16.07 -19.78 -8.96
C SER A 186 15.93 -18.32 -8.53
N ALA A 187 15.75 -17.47 -9.49
CA ALA A 187 15.58 -16.06 -9.28
C ALA A 187 14.20 -15.69 -8.70
N SER A 188 13.25 -16.63 -8.63
CA SER A 188 12.03 -16.46 -7.85
C SER A 188 12.30 -16.40 -6.34
N ASP A 189 13.48 -16.82 -5.90
CA ASP A 189 13.85 -16.86 -4.49
C ASP A 189 14.31 -15.52 -3.94
N ARG A 190 14.90 -14.67 -4.79
CA ARG A 190 15.33 -13.31 -4.45
C ARG A 190 14.98 -12.40 -5.61
N ALA A 191 14.12 -11.44 -5.40
CA ALA A 191 13.73 -10.52 -6.45
C ALA A 191 13.59 -9.10 -5.92
N LEU A 192 14.08 -8.14 -6.70
CA LEU A 192 13.69 -6.74 -6.55
C LEU A 192 12.30 -6.55 -7.17
N PHE A 193 11.54 -5.62 -6.62
CA PHE A 193 10.26 -5.21 -7.20
C PHE A 193 10.11 -3.70 -7.16
N LEU A 194 9.38 -3.20 -8.13
CA LEU A 194 8.88 -1.84 -8.19
C LEU A 194 7.38 -1.90 -8.44
N LEU A 195 6.60 -1.30 -7.57
CA LEU A 195 5.15 -1.22 -7.66
C LEU A 195 4.76 0.23 -7.95
N VAL A 196 4.04 0.45 -9.04
CA VAL A 196 3.49 1.75 -9.43
C VAL A 196 1.96 1.62 -9.49
N THR A 197 1.27 2.41 -8.70
CA THR A 197 -0.19 2.33 -8.56
C THR A 197 -0.85 3.68 -8.64
N ILE A 198 -2.12 3.69 -9.03
CA ILE A 198 -3.03 4.82 -8.90
C ILE A 198 -4.25 4.36 -8.12
N GLY A 199 -4.73 5.17 -7.20
CA GLY A 199 -5.84 4.77 -6.35
C GLY A 199 -6.46 5.93 -5.61
N TRP A 200 -7.21 5.58 -4.59
CA TRP A 200 -7.93 6.51 -3.72
C TRP A 200 -7.58 6.26 -2.27
N GLN A 201 -7.49 7.32 -1.51
CA GLN A 201 -7.33 7.29 -0.06
C GLN A 201 -8.47 8.05 0.60
N GLN A 202 -8.96 7.51 1.70
CA GLN A 202 -10.00 8.07 2.54
C GLN A 202 -9.53 8.09 3.99
N VAL A 203 -9.81 9.20 4.68
CA VAL A 203 -9.60 9.34 6.13
C VAL A 203 -10.94 9.19 6.84
N PHE A 204 -10.95 8.50 7.97
CA PHE A 204 -12.12 8.24 8.80
C PHE A 204 -11.81 8.62 10.25
N GLY A 205 -12.75 9.32 10.89
CA GLY A 205 -12.74 9.51 12.34
C GLY A 205 -13.36 8.31 13.03
N ALA A 206 -12.56 7.41 13.58
CA ALA A 206 -13.06 6.25 14.32
C ALA A 206 -13.09 6.45 15.84
N HIS A 207 -12.46 7.55 16.32
CA HIS A 207 -12.39 7.91 17.75
C HIS A 207 -11.93 6.73 18.64
N VAL A 208 -10.92 5.99 18.15
CA VAL A 208 -10.39 4.81 18.86
C VAL A 208 -9.73 5.21 20.17
N VAL A 209 -9.21 6.44 20.25
CA VAL A 209 -8.65 7.01 21.48
C VAL A 209 -9.18 8.44 21.63
N ASP A 210 -10.09 8.63 22.54
CA ASP A 210 -10.63 9.94 22.89
C ASP A 210 -9.78 10.55 24.00
N PHE A 211 -8.86 11.42 23.66
CA PHE A 211 -8.04 12.16 24.62
C PHE A 211 -8.77 13.36 25.23
N GLY A 212 -10.01 13.62 24.80
CA GLY A 212 -10.78 14.83 25.14
C GLY A 212 -11.77 14.70 26.28
N ASP A 213 -12.20 13.50 26.63
CA ASP A 213 -13.34 13.30 27.58
C ASP A 213 -12.94 13.17 29.05
N SER A 214 -11.81 13.68 29.49
CA SER A 214 -11.43 13.71 30.90
C SER A 214 -11.37 15.14 31.47
N ALA A 215 -12.45 15.89 31.29
CA ALA A 215 -12.70 17.07 32.11
C ALA A 215 -14.05 16.94 32.80
N PRO A 216 -14.12 16.82 34.13
CA PRO A 216 -15.37 16.91 34.89
C PRO A 216 -15.93 18.34 34.87
#